data_8f83e4b60cd4bfb7308e9fdb21f6cf5b
#
_entry.id   8f83e4b60cd4bfb7308e9fdb21f6cf5b
#
_cell.length_a   1.000
_cell.length_b   1.000
_cell.length_c   1.000
_cell.angle_alpha   90.00
_cell.angle_beta   90.00
_cell.angle_gamma   90.00
#
_symmetry.space_group_name_H-M   'P 1'
#
loop_
_entity.id
_entity.type
_entity.pdbx_description
1 polymer ?
#
loop_
_entity_poly.entity_id
_entity_poly.type
_entity_poly.pdbx_seq_one_letter_code
_entity_poly.pdbx_strand_id
1 'polypeptide(L)'
;LESIDYLKNKYRLFLVTSGSIPTQKEKVQRTGLSPIFEKCYFVDGFNKGRKREAFLEIIQLTSCAPQELLAIGNRLSQEIHDAKEVGSMTCYFEYGEHVGEKARNSFEIPDFTIRSHTDLVRVCQL
;
A
#
# COMPACT_ATOMS: atom_id res chain seq x y z
N LEU A 1 11.38 5.97 -7.93
CA LEU A 1 12.05 6.70 -6.85
C LEU A 1 11.77 8.19 -6.87
N GLU A 2 11.60 8.78 -8.06
CA GLU A 2 11.23 10.20 -8.16
C GLU A 2 9.89 10.47 -7.50
N SER A 3 8.93 9.55 -7.65
CA SER A 3 7.62 9.68 -7.00
C SER A 3 7.74 9.69 -5.48
N ILE A 4 8.60 8.85 -4.92
CA ILE A 4 8.81 8.79 -3.47
C ILE A 4 9.48 10.09 -2.98
N ASP A 5 10.46 10.61 -3.71
CA ASP A 5 11.11 11.87 -3.37
C ASP A 5 10.14 13.05 -3.35
N TYR A 6 9.22 13.08 -4.30
CA TYR A 6 8.16 14.09 -4.34
C TYR A 6 7.21 13.93 -3.14
N LEU A 7 6.76 12.68 -2.89
CA LEU A 7 5.72 12.40 -1.91
C LEU A 7 6.20 12.54 -0.47
N LYS A 8 7.46 12.21 -0.17
CA LYS A 8 7.98 12.23 1.21
C LYS A 8 7.92 13.61 1.85
N ASN A 9 7.98 14.67 1.04
CA ASN A 9 7.93 16.04 1.52
C ASN A 9 6.50 16.59 1.59
N LYS A 10 5.53 15.87 1.06
CA LYS A 10 4.16 16.33 0.96
C LYS A 10 3.18 15.48 1.77
N TYR A 11 3.49 14.21 1.95
CA TYR A 11 2.61 13.24 2.62
C TYR A 11 3.38 12.42 3.65
N ARG A 12 2.64 11.90 4.62
CA ARG A 12 3.18 10.91 5.55
C ARG A 12 3.19 9.55 4.83
N LEU A 13 4.33 8.89 4.82
CA LEU A 13 4.51 7.64 4.10
C LEU A 13 4.66 6.46 5.06
N PHE A 14 3.99 5.36 4.73
CA PHE A 14 4.01 4.12 5.50
C PHE A 14 4.26 2.96 4.56
N LEU A 15 4.96 1.95 5.02
CA LEU A 15 5.18 0.72 4.28
C LEU A 15 4.42 -0.41 4.96
N VAL A 16 3.62 -1.16 4.18
CA VAL A 16 2.92 -2.35 4.66
C VAL A 16 3.31 -3.51 3.75
N THR A 17 3.92 -4.54 4.32
CA THR A 17 4.37 -5.69 3.54
C THR A 17 4.00 -6.99 4.25
N SER A 18 3.76 -8.06 3.48
CA SER A 18 3.40 -9.36 4.02
C SER A 18 4.40 -10.43 3.57
N GLY A 19 4.47 -11.51 4.34
CA GLY A 19 5.39 -12.61 4.11
C GLY A 19 6.04 -13.05 5.40
N SER A 20 7.19 -13.72 5.31
CA SER A 20 8.01 -14.02 6.48
C SER A 20 8.56 -12.71 7.04
N ILE A 21 8.26 -12.43 8.31
CA ILE A 21 8.65 -11.14 8.93
C ILE A 21 10.16 -10.91 8.85
N PRO A 22 11.04 -11.86 9.26
CA PRO A 22 12.48 -11.64 9.17
C PRO A 22 12.95 -11.35 7.73
N THR A 23 12.42 -12.08 6.75
CA THR A 23 12.77 -11.91 5.34
C THR A 23 12.36 -10.54 4.83
N GLN A 24 11.16 -10.08 5.17
CA GLN A 24 10.67 -8.79 4.72
C GLN A 24 11.45 -7.63 5.37
N LYS A 25 11.77 -7.74 6.66
CA LYS A 25 12.61 -6.74 7.33
C LYS A 25 13.97 -6.61 6.66
N GLU A 26 14.60 -7.73 6.33
CA GLU A 26 15.89 -7.73 5.64
C GLU A 26 15.80 -7.06 4.27
N LYS A 27 14.77 -7.39 3.49
CA LYS A 27 14.56 -6.77 2.18
C LYS A 27 14.40 -5.26 2.28
N VAL A 28 13.62 -4.78 3.24
CA VAL A 28 13.40 -3.34 3.42
C VAL A 28 14.70 -2.64 3.81
N GLN A 29 15.49 -3.24 4.70
CA GLN A 29 16.79 -2.67 5.09
C GLN A 29 17.75 -2.59 3.90
N ARG A 30 17.76 -3.59 3.03
CA ARG A 30 18.63 -3.61 1.84
C ARG A 30 18.30 -2.51 0.85
N THR A 31 17.05 -2.08 0.76
CA THR A 31 16.66 -1.01 -0.16
C THR A 31 17.18 0.36 0.26
N GLY A 32 17.51 0.53 1.54
CA GLY A 32 17.86 1.84 2.08
C GLY A 32 16.72 2.81 2.15
N LEU A 33 15.49 2.40 1.86
CA LEU A 33 14.31 3.27 1.84
C LEU A 33 13.58 3.35 3.18
N SER A 34 13.94 2.47 4.13
CA SER A 34 13.28 2.42 5.44
C SER A 34 13.15 3.79 6.13
N PRO A 35 14.19 4.66 6.12
CA PRO A 35 14.07 5.98 6.78
C PRO A 35 13.04 6.92 6.15
N ILE A 36 12.61 6.67 4.91
CA ILE A 36 11.63 7.50 4.22
C ILE A 36 10.24 7.28 4.80
N PHE A 37 9.98 6.07 5.31
CA PHE A 37 8.68 5.72 5.86
C PHE A 37 8.62 6.07 7.34
N GLU A 38 7.52 6.68 7.75
CA GLU A 38 7.29 7.02 9.14
C GLU A 38 7.25 5.75 10.00
N LYS A 39 6.66 4.69 9.48
CA LYS A 39 6.60 3.38 10.13
C LYS A 39 6.47 2.29 9.08
N CYS A 40 7.05 1.13 9.36
CA CYS A 40 6.94 -0.06 8.52
C CYS A 40 6.14 -1.12 9.28
N TYR A 41 5.13 -1.68 8.62
CA TYR A 41 4.28 -2.73 9.15
C TYR A 41 4.60 -4.04 8.43
N PHE A 42 4.94 -5.07 9.21
CA PHE A 42 5.26 -6.38 8.67
C PHE A 42 4.16 -7.35 9.08
N VAL A 43 3.37 -7.77 8.09
CA VAL A 43 2.23 -8.68 8.30
C VAL A 43 2.68 -10.10 8.03
N ASP A 44 2.43 -11.01 8.97
CA ASP A 44 2.79 -12.42 8.80
C ASP A 44 1.78 -13.11 7.90
N GLY A 45 2.13 -13.24 6.62
CA GLY A 45 1.28 -13.89 5.62
C GLY A 45 1.08 -15.39 5.85
N PHE A 46 1.98 -16.05 6.59
CA PHE A 46 1.88 -17.48 6.87
C PHE A 46 0.88 -17.79 7.98
N ASN A 47 0.63 -16.85 8.88
CA ASN A 47 -0.36 -16.99 9.95
C ASN A 47 -1.67 -16.30 9.59
N LYS A 48 -1.98 -16.20 8.31
CA LYS A 48 -3.21 -15.57 7.79
C LYS A 48 -3.37 -14.11 8.22
N GLY A 49 -2.26 -13.43 8.52
CA GLY A 49 -2.27 -12.01 8.80
C GLY A 49 -2.74 -11.22 7.59
N ARG A 50 -3.59 -10.21 7.82
CA ARG A 50 -4.12 -9.37 6.76
C ARG A 50 -3.62 -7.94 6.95
N LYS A 51 -3.45 -7.24 5.85
CA LYS A 51 -3.00 -5.85 5.87
C LYS A 51 -4.05 -4.90 6.44
N ARG A 52 -5.29 -5.36 6.57
CA ARG A 52 -6.40 -4.57 7.11
C ARG A 52 -6.07 -3.95 8.47
N GLU A 53 -5.51 -4.73 9.38
CA GLU A 53 -5.15 -4.24 10.71
C GLU A 53 -4.09 -3.16 10.64
N ALA A 54 -3.12 -3.30 9.73
CA ALA A 54 -2.10 -2.28 9.53
C ALA A 54 -2.71 -0.96 9.03
N PHE A 55 -3.65 -1.04 8.10
CA PHE A 55 -4.35 0.15 7.60
C PHE A 55 -5.15 0.83 8.71
N LEU A 56 -5.83 0.06 9.56
CA LEU A 56 -6.56 0.61 10.72
C LEU A 56 -5.60 1.30 11.70
N GLU A 57 -4.45 0.71 11.96
CA GLU A 57 -3.44 1.34 12.84
C GLU A 57 -2.95 2.66 12.27
N ILE A 58 -2.70 2.72 10.95
CA ILE A 58 -2.26 3.95 10.30
C ILE A 58 -3.33 5.04 10.44
N ILE A 59 -4.59 4.68 10.24
CA ILE A 59 -5.70 5.63 10.39
C ILE A 59 -5.76 6.16 11.82
N GLN A 60 -5.61 5.30 12.81
CA GLN A 60 -5.61 5.71 14.22
C GLN A 60 -4.39 6.58 14.56
N LEU A 61 -3.21 6.17 14.11
CA LEU A 61 -1.96 6.88 14.38
C LEU A 61 -1.98 8.29 13.80
N THR A 62 -2.52 8.46 12.60
CA THR A 62 -2.56 9.75 11.90
C THR A 62 -3.80 10.57 12.23
N SER A 63 -4.79 9.97 12.88
CA SER A 63 -6.10 10.60 13.15
C SER A 63 -6.77 11.13 11.88
N CYS A 64 -6.49 10.52 10.73
CA CYS A 64 -7.09 10.93 9.47
C CYS A 64 -8.45 10.26 9.27
N ALA A 65 -9.27 10.83 8.38
CA ALA A 65 -10.44 10.11 7.89
C ALA A 65 -9.97 8.96 6.98
N PRO A 66 -10.68 7.82 6.92
CA PRO A 66 -10.26 6.72 6.05
C PRO A 66 -10.02 7.13 4.60
N GLN A 67 -10.81 8.05 4.07
CA GLN A 67 -10.68 8.54 2.69
C GLN A 67 -9.41 9.36 2.45
N GLU A 68 -8.74 9.79 3.51
CA GLU A 68 -7.48 10.52 3.41
C GLU A 68 -6.26 9.60 3.32
N LEU A 69 -6.46 8.29 3.47
CA LEU A 69 -5.43 7.29 3.29
C LEU A 69 -5.52 6.74 1.86
N LEU A 70 -4.40 6.76 1.14
CA LEU A 70 -4.29 6.12 -0.16
C LEU A 70 -3.40 4.89 -0.03
N ALA A 71 -3.96 3.71 -0.30
CA ALA A 71 -3.23 2.45 -0.31
C ALA A 71 -2.85 2.11 -1.75
N ILE A 72 -1.58 1.82 -1.97
CA ILE A 72 -1.04 1.50 -3.29
C ILE A 72 -0.49 0.07 -3.23
N GLY A 73 -0.93 -0.78 -4.15
CA GLY A 73 -0.47 -2.16 -4.18
C GLY A 73 -0.77 -2.87 -5.49
N ASN A 74 -0.22 -4.07 -5.64
CA ASN A 74 -0.31 -4.84 -6.87
C ASN A 74 -1.23 -6.07 -6.77
N ARG A 75 -2.02 -6.20 -5.71
CA ARG A 75 -2.96 -7.31 -5.52
C ARG A 75 -4.35 -6.80 -5.22
N LEU A 76 -5.30 -7.04 -6.14
CA LEU A 76 -6.70 -6.67 -5.92
C LEU A 76 -7.32 -7.45 -4.75
N SER A 77 -6.97 -8.73 -4.62
CA SER A 77 -7.53 -9.62 -3.59
C SER A 77 -6.88 -9.45 -2.21
N GLN A 78 -5.83 -8.65 -2.08
CA GLN A 78 -5.13 -8.44 -0.81
C GLN A 78 -5.16 -6.98 -0.39
N GLU A 79 -4.13 -6.19 -0.69
CA GLU A 79 -4.06 -4.81 -0.20
C GLU A 79 -5.20 -3.93 -0.68
N ILE A 80 -5.65 -4.08 -1.93
CA ILE A 80 -6.77 -3.27 -2.42
C ILE A 80 -8.05 -3.64 -1.67
N HIS A 81 -8.33 -4.92 -1.56
CA HIS A 81 -9.50 -5.43 -0.83
C HIS A 81 -9.47 -4.95 0.64
N ASP A 82 -8.34 -5.15 1.31
CA ASP A 82 -8.21 -4.83 2.73
C ASP A 82 -8.35 -3.32 2.98
N ALA A 83 -7.77 -2.50 2.11
CA ALA A 83 -7.88 -1.05 2.22
C ALA A 83 -9.31 -0.57 1.98
N LYS A 84 -10.00 -1.15 0.99
CA LYS A 84 -11.41 -0.82 0.73
C LYS A 84 -12.31 -1.17 1.90
N GLU A 85 -12.04 -2.29 2.58
CA GLU A 85 -12.82 -2.69 3.75
C GLU A 85 -12.77 -1.65 4.88
N VAL A 86 -11.66 -0.92 5.01
CA VAL A 86 -11.52 0.13 6.03
C VAL A 86 -11.95 1.51 5.53
N GLY A 87 -12.40 1.61 4.28
CA GLY A 87 -12.91 2.86 3.72
C GLY A 87 -11.87 3.76 3.09
N SER A 88 -10.64 3.28 2.88
CA SER A 88 -9.58 4.12 2.30
C SER A 88 -9.66 4.16 0.78
N MET A 89 -8.99 5.16 0.19
CA MET A 89 -8.79 5.24 -1.26
C MET A 89 -7.73 4.23 -1.68
N THR A 90 -7.82 3.74 -2.92
CA THR A 90 -6.95 2.68 -3.41
C THR A 90 -6.40 2.98 -4.79
N CYS A 91 -5.14 2.59 -5.01
CA CYS A 91 -4.49 2.65 -6.31
C CYS A 91 -3.90 1.27 -6.63
N TYR A 92 -4.39 0.65 -7.68
CA TYR A 92 -3.88 -0.64 -8.16
C TYR A 92 -2.66 -0.37 -9.06
N PHE A 93 -1.52 -0.93 -8.66
CA PHE A 93 -0.32 -0.91 -9.48
C PHE A 93 -0.29 -2.22 -10.27
N GLU A 94 -0.66 -2.15 -11.55
CA GLU A 94 -0.72 -3.32 -12.43
C GLU A 94 0.69 -3.68 -12.90
N TYR A 95 1.44 -4.38 -12.02
CA TYR A 95 2.83 -4.72 -12.22
C TYR A 95 3.17 -6.03 -11.48
N GLY A 96 4.16 -6.76 -12.01
CA GLY A 96 4.67 -7.96 -11.36
C GLY A 96 3.89 -9.21 -11.75
N GLU A 97 4.03 -10.25 -10.92
CA GLU A 97 3.49 -11.59 -11.23
C GLU A 97 1.97 -11.69 -11.19
N HIS A 98 1.29 -10.68 -10.63
CA HIS A 98 -0.16 -10.67 -10.50
C HIS A 98 -0.85 -9.77 -11.51
N VAL A 99 -0.15 -9.40 -12.57
CA VAL A 99 -0.73 -8.61 -13.68
C VAL A 99 -1.90 -9.42 -14.28
N GLY A 100 -3.01 -8.73 -14.52
CA GLY A 100 -4.20 -9.35 -15.08
C GLY A 100 -5.16 -9.93 -14.06
N GLU A 101 -4.88 -9.79 -12.76
CA GLU A 101 -5.85 -10.14 -11.73
C GLU A 101 -7.13 -9.34 -11.95
N LYS A 102 -8.29 -10.00 -11.75
CA LYS A 102 -9.60 -9.38 -11.95
C LYS A 102 -10.32 -9.25 -10.63
N ALA A 103 -11.04 -8.14 -10.45
CA ALA A 103 -11.87 -7.93 -9.28
C ALA A 103 -13.00 -8.97 -9.23
N ARG A 104 -13.18 -9.60 -8.07
CA ARG A 104 -14.22 -10.60 -7.83
C ARG A 104 -15.42 -10.01 -7.09
N ASN A 105 -15.25 -8.84 -6.49
CA ASN A 105 -16.30 -8.16 -5.71
C ASN A 105 -15.99 -6.66 -5.67
N SER A 106 -16.90 -5.87 -5.07
CA SER A 106 -16.76 -4.43 -5.01
C SER A 106 -15.53 -3.94 -4.22
N PHE A 107 -15.06 -4.72 -3.24
CA PHE A 107 -13.87 -4.38 -2.48
C PHE A 107 -12.58 -4.53 -3.28
N GLU A 108 -12.63 -5.21 -4.42
CA GLU A 108 -11.46 -5.41 -5.28
C GLU A 108 -11.44 -4.47 -6.48
N ILE A 109 -12.37 -3.51 -6.54
CA ILE A 109 -12.38 -2.48 -7.58
C ILE A 109 -11.59 -1.27 -7.08
N PRO A 110 -10.42 -0.96 -7.67
CA PRO A 110 -9.60 0.15 -7.19
C PRO A 110 -10.19 1.49 -7.63
N ASP A 111 -9.87 2.54 -6.87
CA ASP A 111 -10.24 3.91 -7.27
C ASP A 111 -9.37 4.41 -8.42
N PHE A 112 -8.11 4.02 -8.44
CA PHE A 112 -7.15 4.37 -9.48
C PHE A 112 -6.37 3.13 -9.91
N THR A 113 -5.91 3.14 -11.17
CA THR A 113 -5.04 2.08 -11.71
C THR A 113 -3.87 2.73 -12.43
N ILE A 114 -2.65 2.29 -12.13
CA ILE A 114 -1.44 2.74 -12.79
C ILE A 114 -0.62 1.53 -13.24
N ARG A 115 0.21 1.72 -14.28
CA ARG A 115 1.12 0.69 -14.78
C ARG A 115 2.57 1.05 -14.57
N SER A 116 2.86 2.29 -14.23
CA SER A 116 4.20 2.76 -13.92
C SER A 116 4.14 3.68 -12.70
N HIS A 117 5.14 3.59 -11.83
CA HIS A 117 5.21 4.46 -10.66
C HIS A 117 5.30 5.94 -11.05
N THR A 118 5.77 6.25 -12.28
CA THR A 118 5.85 7.62 -12.76
C THR A 118 4.47 8.24 -13.01
N ASP A 119 3.42 7.41 -13.12
CA ASP A 119 2.06 7.89 -13.32
C ASP A 119 1.33 8.18 -12.01
N LEU A 120 1.90 7.80 -10.87
CA LEU A 120 1.22 7.84 -9.58
C LEU A 120 0.71 9.24 -9.24
N VAL A 121 1.59 10.23 -9.29
CA VAL A 121 1.25 11.61 -8.91
C VAL A 121 0.16 12.18 -9.82
N ARG A 122 0.30 11.96 -11.12
CA ARG A 122 -0.65 12.48 -12.11
C ARG A 122 -2.03 11.82 -12.00
N VAL A 123 -2.05 10.50 -11.98
CA VAL A 123 -3.30 9.72 -12.01
C VAL A 123 -4.07 9.87 -10.71
N CYS A 124 -3.40 9.82 -9.57
CA CYS A 124 -4.04 9.94 -8.26
C CYS A 124 -4.15 11.39 -7.78
N GLN A 125 -3.71 12.35 -8.57
CA GLN A 125 -3.81 13.79 -8.29
C GLN A 125 -3.13 14.16 -6.96
N LEU A 126 -1.93 13.69 -6.77
CA LEU A 126 -1.13 13.94 -5.54
C LEU A 126 -0.16 15.15 -5.69
#